data_38991c347faf92b673739c2d6092f34b
#
_entry.id   38991c347faf92b673739c2d6092f34b
#
_cell.length_a   1.000
_cell.length_b   1.000
_cell.length_c   1.000
_cell.angle_alpha   90.00
_cell.angle_beta   90.00
_cell.angle_gamma   90.00
#
_symmetry.space_group_name_H-M   'P 1'
#
loop_
_entity.id
_entity.type
_entity.pdbx_description
1 polymer ?
#
loop_
_entity_poly.entity_id
_entity_poly.type
_entity_poly.pdbx_seq_one_letter_code
_entity_poly.pdbx_strand_id
1 'polypeptide(L)'
;MPLSIDRKRKEQAVIANTKFSDHHNLILEKVRESALSVLPILVIVVLLCFSVSPIDTDLFLSFLVGAIFVVVGMGLFSLGAETSMTPIGTKLGTAMTKSRSLPLIIIVSFILGFAVTIAEPDLQVLAQTVPHINNTVLLVTVGVGVGFFLCVCMIRILTGVRLRWLLIAFYAVVFILAAFSKPDFLGIAFDSGGVTTGPMTVPFILALGVGVSKIRSDAKAESDSFGLVALCSIGPILAVLLLGFFYPNGDGVVDISSAAYSSTGEIGRAYLTALPSYMKEMAVALLPIIAIFYIFQIFSLRLSKREVARITIGVAYTYVGLVLFLTGVNVGFSSLGAVLGAKLAEGNMKYLLIPLSMLLGWFIISAEPAVAVLEKQIEEVSAGAIPGKVIKYSLSVAIAAAMGISMIRVITGISVMWFLVPGYLIAIILSFFVPDIYTAIAFDSGGVASGPMTATFMLQFMIGASKTLGGDPLSDAFGVVAIVAMMPLISIQAVGVIYD
;
A
#
# COMPACT_ATOMS: atom_id res chain seq x y z
N MET A 1 57.11 -2.21 -19.69
CA MET A 1 55.96 -1.40 -19.40
C MET A 1 54.59 -2.01 -19.83
N PRO A 2 54.44 -3.34 -20.02
CA PRO A 2 53.15 -3.99 -20.31
C PRO A 2 52.44 -4.59 -19.07
N LEU A 3 53.12 -4.76 -17.93
CA LEU A 3 52.58 -5.46 -16.76
C LEU A 3 51.52 -4.62 -15.94
N SER A 4 51.45 -3.33 -16.16
CA SER A 4 50.52 -2.47 -15.41
C SER A 4 49.08 -2.43 -15.99
N ILE A 5 48.92 -2.71 -17.27
CA ILE A 5 47.63 -2.67 -17.98
C ILE A 5 46.81 -3.93 -17.65
N ASP A 6 47.49 -5.07 -17.57
CA ASP A 6 46.82 -6.34 -17.29
C ASP A 6 46.38 -6.47 -15.82
N ARG A 7 47.10 -5.84 -14.89
CA ARG A 7 46.73 -5.75 -13.48
C ARG A 7 45.51 -4.86 -13.26
N LYS A 8 45.45 -3.71 -13.94
CA LYS A 8 44.26 -2.82 -13.90
C LYS A 8 43.02 -3.45 -14.53
N ARG A 9 43.18 -4.24 -15.62
CA ARG A 9 42.08 -4.99 -16.21
C ARG A 9 41.57 -6.11 -15.29
N LYS A 10 42.45 -6.83 -14.60
CA LYS A 10 42.06 -7.84 -13.61
C LYS A 10 41.40 -7.24 -12.39
N GLU A 11 41.91 -6.11 -11.86
CA GLU A 11 41.28 -5.38 -10.77
C GLU A 11 39.90 -4.82 -11.16
N GLN A 12 39.75 -4.29 -12.37
CA GLN A 12 38.46 -3.83 -12.89
C GLN A 12 37.48 -5.00 -13.14
N ALA A 13 37.96 -6.16 -13.57
CA ALA A 13 37.14 -7.35 -13.75
C ALA A 13 36.70 -7.96 -12.39
N VAL A 14 37.57 -7.94 -11.38
CA VAL A 14 37.22 -8.36 -10.01
C VAL A 14 36.24 -7.41 -9.38
N ILE A 15 36.42 -6.09 -9.53
CA ILE A 15 35.46 -5.07 -9.04
C ILE A 15 34.13 -5.14 -9.79
N ALA A 16 34.14 -5.46 -11.09
CA ALA A 16 32.92 -5.68 -11.86
C ALA A 16 32.19 -6.96 -11.43
N ASN A 17 32.91 -8.05 -11.19
CA ASN A 17 32.34 -9.31 -10.72
C ASN A 17 31.81 -9.23 -9.29
N THR A 18 32.50 -8.54 -8.36
CA THR A 18 31.98 -8.30 -7.01
C THR A 18 30.71 -7.43 -7.04
N LYS A 19 30.68 -6.37 -7.85
CA LYS A 19 29.45 -5.56 -8.00
C LYS A 19 28.29 -6.31 -8.67
N PHE A 20 28.56 -7.20 -9.60
CA PHE A 20 27.53 -8.03 -10.23
C PHE A 20 27.00 -9.10 -9.26
N SER A 21 27.88 -9.70 -8.45
CA SER A 21 27.53 -10.62 -7.37
C SER A 21 26.66 -9.93 -6.30
N ASP A 22 26.99 -8.70 -5.91
CA ASP A 22 26.22 -7.93 -4.92
C ASP A 22 24.81 -7.58 -5.42
N HIS A 23 24.65 -7.20 -6.69
CA HIS A 23 23.32 -6.94 -7.27
C HIS A 23 22.47 -8.20 -7.42
N HIS A 24 23.07 -9.32 -7.81
CA HIS A 24 22.36 -10.59 -7.92
C HIS A 24 21.88 -11.07 -6.55
N ASN A 25 22.71 -10.92 -5.51
CA ASN A 25 22.35 -11.27 -4.15
C ASN A 25 21.19 -10.40 -3.62
N LEU A 26 21.16 -9.11 -3.94
CA LEU A 26 20.10 -8.19 -3.55
C LEU A 26 18.73 -8.54 -4.20
N ILE A 27 18.72 -8.88 -5.49
CA ILE A 27 17.49 -9.32 -6.16
C ILE A 27 16.97 -10.61 -5.54
N LEU A 28 17.87 -11.59 -5.34
CA LEU A 28 17.50 -12.87 -4.73
C LEU A 28 16.97 -12.70 -3.29
N GLU A 29 17.58 -11.82 -2.52
CA GLU A 29 17.15 -11.46 -1.18
C GLU A 29 15.73 -10.88 -1.18
N LYS A 30 15.46 -9.90 -2.05
CA LYS A 30 14.12 -9.28 -2.17
C LYS A 30 13.06 -10.24 -2.69
N VAL A 31 13.39 -11.10 -3.65
CA VAL A 31 12.48 -12.16 -4.10
C VAL A 31 12.23 -13.18 -2.99
N ARG A 32 13.25 -13.53 -2.20
CA ARG A 32 13.08 -14.39 -1.03
C ARG A 32 12.19 -13.75 0.05
N GLU A 33 12.39 -12.47 0.36
CA GLU A 33 11.52 -11.73 1.28
C GLU A 33 10.06 -11.78 0.80
N SER A 34 9.83 -11.50 -0.49
CA SER A 34 8.48 -11.56 -1.08
C SER A 34 7.90 -12.97 -1.10
N ALA A 35 8.72 -14.00 -1.35
CA ALA A 35 8.29 -15.38 -1.26
C ALA A 35 7.85 -15.76 0.17
N LEU A 36 8.58 -15.32 1.18
CA LEU A 36 8.23 -15.54 2.59
C LEU A 36 6.94 -14.81 2.98
N SER A 37 6.63 -13.67 2.36
CA SER A 37 5.38 -12.93 2.57
C SER A 37 4.17 -13.64 1.95
N VAL A 38 4.32 -14.18 0.76
CA VAL A 38 3.22 -14.82 0.01
C VAL A 38 3.01 -16.29 0.44
N LEU A 39 4.08 -16.98 0.85
CA LEU A 39 4.06 -18.42 1.17
C LEU A 39 3.01 -18.84 2.19
N PRO A 40 2.81 -18.14 3.33
CA PRO A 40 1.78 -18.53 4.30
C PRO A 40 0.38 -18.54 3.70
N ILE A 41 0.04 -17.51 2.91
CA ILE A 41 -1.25 -17.40 2.24
C ILE A 41 -1.40 -18.54 1.23
N LEU A 42 -0.37 -18.78 0.42
CA LEU A 42 -0.35 -19.85 -0.55
C LEU A 42 -0.56 -21.22 0.11
N VAL A 43 0.14 -21.51 1.22
CA VAL A 43 -0.03 -22.76 1.97
C VAL A 43 -1.44 -22.91 2.51
N ILE A 44 -2.00 -21.86 3.12
CA ILE A 44 -3.38 -21.89 3.64
C ILE A 44 -4.37 -22.14 2.51
N VAL A 45 -4.25 -21.41 1.40
CA VAL A 45 -5.13 -21.56 0.24
C VAL A 45 -5.03 -22.96 -0.35
N VAL A 46 -3.82 -23.49 -0.53
CA VAL A 46 -3.62 -24.88 -1.00
C VAL A 46 -4.30 -25.88 -0.06
N LEU A 47 -4.09 -25.76 1.24
CA LEU A 47 -4.72 -26.64 2.23
C LEU A 47 -6.26 -26.58 2.15
N LEU A 48 -6.82 -25.38 2.01
CA LEU A 48 -8.27 -25.22 1.87
C LEU A 48 -8.80 -25.83 0.57
N CYS A 49 -8.12 -25.65 -0.54
CA CYS A 49 -8.51 -26.21 -1.84
C CYS A 49 -8.49 -27.74 -1.86
N PHE A 50 -7.60 -28.36 -1.10
CA PHE A 50 -7.53 -29.83 -1.02
C PHE A 50 -8.36 -30.46 0.10
N SER A 51 -8.91 -29.65 1.02
CA SER A 51 -9.64 -30.18 2.17
C SER A 51 -11.09 -29.71 2.23
N VAL A 52 -11.28 -28.42 2.51
CA VAL A 52 -12.59 -27.87 2.91
C VAL A 52 -13.37 -27.31 1.73
N SER A 53 -12.68 -26.74 0.75
CA SER A 53 -13.29 -26.04 -0.37
C SER A 53 -12.62 -26.43 -1.69
N PRO A 54 -12.91 -27.62 -2.24
CA PRO A 54 -12.38 -28.04 -3.54
C PRO A 54 -12.78 -27.04 -4.63
N ILE A 55 -11.82 -26.58 -5.41
CA ILE A 55 -12.00 -25.66 -6.53
C ILE A 55 -11.60 -26.33 -7.85
N ASP A 56 -11.99 -25.72 -8.96
CA ASP A 56 -11.65 -26.20 -10.28
C ASP A 56 -10.14 -26.15 -10.53
N THR A 57 -9.61 -27.19 -11.18
CA THR A 57 -8.16 -27.37 -11.36
C THR A 57 -7.53 -26.24 -12.19
N ASP A 58 -8.26 -25.70 -13.15
CA ASP A 58 -7.83 -24.59 -14.00
C ASP A 58 -7.61 -23.29 -13.20
N LEU A 59 -8.57 -22.97 -12.32
CA LEU A 59 -8.47 -21.82 -11.44
C LEU A 59 -7.31 -21.97 -10.43
N PHE A 60 -7.15 -23.18 -9.87
CA PHE A 60 -6.05 -23.49 -8.96
C PHE A 60 -4.68 -23.37 -9.67
N LEU A 61 -4.57 -23.87 -10.90
CA LEU A 61 -3.35 -23.75 -11.68
C LEU A 61 -3.04 -22.28 -12.04
N SER A 62 -4.08 -21.51 -12.42
CA SER A 62 -3.94 -20.06 -12.66
C SER A 62 -3.40 -19.35 -11.42
N PHE A 63 -3.93 -19.66 -10.24
CA PHE A 63 -3.44 -19.11 -8.98
C PHE A 63 -1.97 -19.44 -8.71
N LEU A 64 -1.53 -20.67 -8.95
CA LEU A 64 -0.11 -21.06 -8.76
C LEU A 64 0.83 -20.29 -9.69
N VAL A 65 0.43 -20.10 -10.95
CA VAL A 65 1.18 -19.26 -11.90
C VAL A 65 1.18 -17.82 -11.41
N GLY A 66 0.03 -17.30 -10.97
CA GLY A 66 -0.11 -15.98 -10.38
C GLY A 66 0.80 -15.77 -9.17
N ALA A 67 0.95 -16.78 -8.31
CA ALA A 67 1.83 -16.70 -7.15
C ALA A 67 3.30 -16.46 -7.54
N ILE A 68 3.77 -17.09 -8.61
CA ILE A 68 5.12 -16.86 -9.12
C ILE A 68 5.26 -15.40 -9.62
N PHE A 69 4.29 -14.92 -10.38
CA PHE A 69 4.26 -13.55 -10.87
C PHE A 69 4.23 -12.53 -9.72
N VAL A 70 3.41 -12.78 -8.70
CA VAL A 70 3.31 -11.92 -7.51
C VAL A 70 4.62 -11.90 -6.72
N VAL A 71 5.24 -13.06 -6.46
CA VAL A 71 6.49 -13.15 -5.70
C VAL A 71 7.63 -12.43 -6.43
N VAL A 72 7.82 -12.72 -7.72
CA VAL A 72 8.88 -12.10 -8.52
C VAL A 72 8.59 -10.62 -8.73
N GLY A 73 7.34 -10.27 -9.04
CA GLY A 73 6.89 -8.90 -9.24
C GLY A 73 7.09 -8.04 -7.99
N MET A 74 6.65 -8.52 -6.83
CA MET A 74 6.79 -7.84 -5.55
C MET A 74 8.26 -7.65 -5.15
N GLY A 75 9.11 -8.67 -5.37
CA GLY A 75 10.55 -8.56 -5.07
C GLY A 75 11.25 -7.51 -5.93
N LEU A 76 11.02 -7.52 -7.25
CA LEU A 76 11.58 -6.53 -8.17
C LEU A 76 11.06 -5.12 -7.88
N PHE A 77 9.75 -4.99 -7.64
CA PHE A 77 9.12 -3.73 -7.33
C PHE A 77 9.63 -3.13 -6.01
N SER A 78 9.74 -3.93 -4.94
CA SER A 78 10.29 -3.48 -3.66
C SER A 78 11.74 -2.99 -3.80
N LEU A 79 12.59 -3.75 -4.48
CA LEU A 79 13.96 -3.34 -4.79
C LEU A 79 13.99 -2.04 -5.61
N GLY A 80 13.11 -1.95 -6.60
CA GLY A 80 12.99 -0.78 -7.46
C GLY A 80 12.55 0.45 -6.69
N ALA A 81 11.55 0.35 -5.83
CA ALA A 81 11.06 1.44 -4.99
C ALA A 81 12.14 1.96 -4.04
N GLU A 82 12.87 1.08 -3.35
CA GLU A 82 13.98 1.45 -2.47
C GLU A 82 15.13 2.13 -3.23
N THR A 83 15.45 1.67 -4.43
CA THR A 83 16.59 2.18 -5.22
C THR A 83 16.26 3.40 -6.08
N SER A 84 14.98 3.68 -6.35
CA SER A 84 14.53 4.83 -7.15
C SER A 84 13.65 5.79 -6.37
N MET A 85 12.50 5.37 -5.85
CA MET A 85 11.49 6.27 -5.26
C MET A 85 12.00 6.99 -4.01
N THR A 86 12.66 6.27 -3.10
CA THR A 86 13.25 6.87 -1.89
C THR A 86 14.33 7.92 -2.22
N PRO A 87 15.35 7.63 -3.08
CA PRO A 87 16.30 8.67 -3.50
C PRO A 87 15.66 9.84 -4.25
N ILE A 88 14.70 9.58 -5.14
CA ILE A 88 13.97 10.64 -5.85
C ILE A 88 13.27 11.54 -4.84
N GLY A 89 12.48 10.97 -3.91
CA GLY A 89 11.76 11.73 -2.88
C GLY A 89 12.69 12.62 -2.05
N THR A 90 13.76 12.05 -1.49
CA THR A 90 14.72 12.80 -0.65
C THR A 90 15.40 13.94 -1.42
N LYS A 91 15.83 13.69 -2.66
CA LYS A 91 16.53 14.68 -3.48
C LYS A 91 15.59 15.78 -3.95
N LEU A 92 14.37 15.43 -4.37
CA LEU A 92 13.36 16.40 -4.75
C LEU A 92 12.94 17.27 -3.55
N GLY A 93 12.65 16.67 -2.39
CA GLY A 93 12.34 17.41 -1.17
C GLY A 93 13.41 18.42 -0.79
N THR A 94 14.69 17.99 -0.83
CA THR A 94 15.83 18.89 -0.55
C THR A 94 15.96 20.00 -1.61
N ALA A 95 15.73 19.71 -2.89
CA ALA A 95 15.82 20.69 -3.97
C ALA A 95 14.69 21.72 -3.90
N MET A 96 13.48 21.27 -3.61
CA MET A 96 12.30 22.14 -3.46
C MET A 96 12.50 23.16 -2.36
N THR A 97 12.98 22.72 -1.20
CA THR A 97 13.20 23.60 -0.05
C THR A 97 14.38 24.55 -0.25
N LYS A 98 15.43 24.14 -0.95
CA LYS A 98 16.53 25.04 -1.34
C LYS A 98 16.09 26.21 -2.22
N SER A 99 15.00 26.04 -2.97
CA SER A 99 14.44 27.10 -3.82
C SER A 99 13.87 28.27 -3.04
N ARG A 100 13.51 28.09 -1.76
CA ARG A 100 12.83 29.05 -0.88
C ARG A 100 11.54 29.63 -1.47
N SER A 101 10.94 28.97 -2.47
CA SER A 101 9.74 29.39 -3.16
C SER A 101 8.56 28.54 -2.70
N LEU A 102 7.69 29.11 -1.87
CA LEU A 102 6.47 28.42 -1.40
C LEU A 102 5.55 27.95 -2.56
N PRO A 103 5.29 28.79 -3.59
CA PRO A 103 4.49 28.33 -4.75
C PRO A 103 5.09 27.11 -5.45
N LEU A 104 6.42 27.08 -5.64
CA LEU A 104 7.10 25.95 -6.25
C LEU A 104 6.93 24.69 -5.38
N ILE A 105 7.10 24.80 -4.06
CA ILE A 105 6.91 23.68 -3.13
C ILE A 105 5.49 23.13 -3.25
N ILE A 106 4.48 23.99 -3.24
CA ILE A 106 3.08 23.58 -3.34
C ILE A 106 2.79 22.88 -4.67
N ILE A 107 3.13 23.51 -5.80
CA ILE A 107 2.86 22.97 -7.13
C ILE A 107 3.55 21.63 -7.34
N VAL A 108 4.82 21.53 -7.00
CA VAL A 108 5.59 20.30 -7.18
C VAL A 108 5.09 19.20 -6.23
N SER A 109 4.75 19.53 -4.97
CA SER A 109 4.18 18.55 -4.04
C SER A 109 2.84 18.03 -4.52
N PHE A 110 1.96 18.90 -5.04
CA PHE A 110 0.70 18.47 -5.62
C PHE A 110 0.91 17.48 -6.77
N ILE A 111 1.77 17.82 -7.73
CA ILE A 111 2.02 16.96 -8.90
C ILE A 111 2.68 15.65 -8.47
N LEU A 112 3.61 15.68 -7.52
CA LEU A 112 4.27 14.48 -7.00
C LEU A 112 3.31 13.57 -6.24
N GLY A 113 2.48 14.13 -5.34
CA GLY A 113 1.47 13.38 -4.61
C GLY A 113 0.44 12.73 -5.56
N PHE A 114 -0.04 13.49 -6.53
CA PHE A 114 -0.92 12.99 -7.58
C PHE A 114 -0.27 11.85 -8.38
N ALA A 115 0.95 12.06 -8.86
CA ALA A 115 1.64 11.11 -9.71
C ALA A 115 1.99 9.79 -9.01
N VAL A 116 2.53 9.87 -7.79
CA VAL A 116 2.91 8.66 -7.03
C VAL A 116 1.67 7.84 -6.65
N THR A 117 0.56 8.51 -6.37
CA THR A 117 -0.69 7.84 -6.01
C THR A 117 -1.32 7.10 -7.18
N ILE A 118 -1.35 7.69 -8.38
CA ILE A 118 -1.86 6.99 -9.56
C ILE A 118 -1.01 5.76 -9.91
N ALA A 119 0.29 5.79 -9.59
CA ALA A 119 1.19 4.67 -9.82
C ALA A 119 1.12 3.60 -8.72
N GLU A 120 0.32 3.79 -7.65
CA GLU A 120 0.17 2.82 -6.57
C GLU A 120 -0.60 1.58 -7.04
N PRO A 121 -0.01 0.36 -6.98
CA PRO A 121 -0.66 -0.85 -7.49
C PRO A 121 -1.94 -1.21 -6.76
N ASP A 122 -1.99 -1.00 -5.45
CA ASP A 122 -3.14 -1.34 -4.62
C ASP A 122 -4.36 -0.48 -4.98
N LEU A 123 -4.13 0.80 -5.33
CA LEU A 123 -5.17 1.69 -5.83
C LEU A 123 -5.68 1.27 -7.21
N GLN A 124 -4.80 0.79 -8.07
CA GLN A 124 -5.19 0.27 -9.39
C GLN A 124 -6.13 -0.93 -9.25
N VAL A 125 -5.80 -1.87 -8.34
CA VAL A 125 -6.66 -3.03 -8.06
C VAL A 125 -8.00 -2.60 -7.46
N LEU A 126 -8.01 -1.67 -6.50
CA LEU A 126 -9.25 -1.13 -5.94
C LEU A 126 -10.13 -0.52 -7.04
N ALA A 127 -9.55 0.32 -7.91
CA ALA A 127 -10.29 0.98 -8.98
C ALA A 127 -10.90 -0.02 -9.98
N GLN A 128 -10.22 -1.12 -10.27
CA GLN A 128 -10.74 -2.19 -11.14
C GLN A 128 -11.85 -3.03 -10.47
N THR A 129 -11.87 -3.04 -9.14
CA THR A 129 -12.86 -3.82 -8.35
C THR A 129 -14.19 -3.09 -8.21
N VAL A 130 -14.22 -1.75 -8.30
CA VAL A 130 -15.43 -0.93 -8.14
C VAL A 130 -16.20 -0.83 -9.46
N PRO A 131 -17.40 -1.46 -9.58
CA PRO A 131 -18.03 -1.66 -10.90
C PRO A 131 -18.69 -0.43 -11.52
N HIS A 132 -19.17 0.52 -10.71
CA HIS A 132 -19.99 1.64 -11.19
C HIS A 132 -19.26 2.98 -11.26
N ILE A 133 -18.00 3.02 -10.90
CA ILE A 133 -17.15 4.19 -11.04
C ILE A 133 -16.12 3.91 -12.12
N ASN A 134 -15.99 4.82 -13.09
CA ASN A 134 -14.93 4.69 -14.08
C ASN A 134 -13.56 4.70 -13.38
N ASN A 135 -12.71 3.70 -13.66
CA ASN A 135 -11.39 3.53 -13.05
C ASN A 135 -10.56 4.82 -13.09
N THR A 136 -10.53 5.49 -14.23
CA THR A 136 -9.79 6.75 -14.41
C THR A 136 -10.33 7.85 -13.50
N VAL A 137 -11.66 7.94 -13.34
CA VAL A 137 -12.28 8.94 -12.46
C VAL A 137 -11.90 8.69 -11.02
N LEU A 138 -11.95 7.43 -10.56
CA LEU A 138 -11.55 7.08 -9.18
C LEU A 138 -10.08 7.38 -8.96
N LEU A 139 -9.20 6.94 -9.85
CA LEU A 139 -7.74 7.17 -9.76
C LEU A 139 -7.40 8.66 -9.72
N VAL A 140 -8.00 9.46 -10.60
CA VAL A 140 -7.77 10.92 -10.64
C VAL A 140 -8.29 11.59 -9.38
N THR A 141 -9.49 11.23 -8.92
CA THR A 141 -10.10 11.79 -7.70
C THR A 141 -9.21 11.53 -6.48
N VAL A 142 -8.78 10.29 -6.31
CA VAL A 142 -7.91 9.87 -5.21
C VAL A 142 -6.56 10.55 -5.32
N GLY A 143 -5.96 10.59 -6.52
CA GLY A 143 -4.70 11.27 -6.77
C GLY A 143 -4.74 12.78 -6.46
N VAL A 144 -5.82 13.46 -6.80
CA VAL A 144 -6.06 14.88 -6.44
C VAL A 144 -6.14 15.02 -4.91
N GLY A 145 -6.83 14.10 -4.23
CA GLY A 145 -6.91 14.09 -2.77
C GLY A 145 -5.52 14.00 -2.12
N VAL A 146 -4.70 13.04 -2.52
CA VAL A 146 -3.32 12.90 -2.00
C VAL A 146 -2.46 14.10 -2.37
N GLY A 147 -2.53 14.57 -3.62
CA GLY A 147 -1.80 15.74 -4.06
C GLY A 147 -2.08 16.97 -3.22
N PHE A 148 -3.36 17.24 -2.92
CA PHE A 148 -3.76 18.33 -2.05
C PHE A 148 -3.24 18.16 -0.62
N PHE A 149 -3.40 16.97 -0.03
CA PHE A 149 -2.92 16.71 1.33
C PHE A 149 -1.40 16.68 1.44
N LEU A 150 -0.68 16.30 0.41
CA LEU A 150 0.78 16.44 0.39
C LEU A 150 1.19 17.92 0.42
N CYS A 151 0.43 18.83 -0.19
CA CYS A 151 0.64 20.28 -0.01
C CYS A 151 0.42 20.71 1.44
N VAL A 152 -0.66 20.22 2.08
CA VAL A 152 -0.93 20.46 3.51
C VAL A 152 0.24 19.94 4.37
N CYS A 153 0.78 18.76 4.06
CA CYS A 153 1.96 18.20 4.73
C CYS A 153 3.17 19.12 4.62
N MET A 154 3.45 19.63 3.43
CA MET A 154 4.58 20.56 3.23
C MET A 154 4.40 21.85 4.03
N ILE A 155 3.19 22.43 4.00
CA ILE A 155 2.86 23.62 4.81
C ILE A 155 3.02 23.31 6.30
N ARG A 156 2.56 22.15 6.77
CA ARG A 156 2.74 21.72 8.16
C ARG A 156 4.20 21.66 8.56
N ILE A 157 5.07 21.02 7.76
CA ILE A 157 6.51 20.96 8.06
C ILE A 157 7.10 22.35 8.15
N LEU A 158 6.73 23.27 7.25
CA LEU A 158 7.26 24.63 7.22
C LEU A 158 6.75 25.51 8.38
N THR A 159 5.53 25.30 8.83
CA THR A 159 4.88 26.10 9.90
C THR A 159 5.04 25.51 11.30
N GLY A 160 5.39 24.21 11.40
CA GLY A 160 5.53 23.51 12.68
C GLY A 160 4.20 23.24 13.40
N VAL A 161 3.08 23.21 12.68
CA VAL A 161 1.76 22.90 13.26
C VAL A 161 1.74 21.46 13.75
N ARG A 162 1.23 21.24 14.98
CA ARG A 162 1.13 19.91 15.59
C ARG A 162 0.18 19.00 14.81
N LEU A 163 0.62 17.81 14.46
CA LEU A 163 -0.13 16.81 13.69
C LEU A 163 -1.49 16.51 14.30
N ARG A 164 -1.53 16.32 15.62
CA ARG A 164 -2.76 15.97 16.37
C ARG A 164 -3.95 16.88 16.05
N TRP A 165 -3.75 18.18 16.01
CA TRP A 165 -4.85 19.13 15.73
C TRP A 165 -5.34 19.03 14.29
N LEU A 166 -4.44 18.78 13.35
CA LEU A 166 -4.81 18.55 11.96
C LEU A 166 -5.60 17.25 11.79
N LEU A 167 -5.18 16.16 12.47
CA LEU A 167 -5.90 14.90 12.46
C LEU A 167 -7.31 15.07 13.02
N ILE A 168 -7.47 15.74 14.18
CA ILE A 168 -8.78 16.01 14.79
C ILE A 168 -9.67 16.79 13.82
N ALA A 169 -9.15 17.88 13.25
CA ALA A 169 -9.92 18.75 12.37
C ALA A 169 -10.36 18.00 11.10
N PHE A 170 -9.45 17.31 10.44
CA PHE A 170 -9.76 16.61 9.19
C PHE A 170 -10.62 15.36 9.39
N TYR A 171 -10.39 14.55 10.44
CA TYR A 171 -11.28 13.43 10.73
C TYR A 171 -12.68 13.90 11.16
N ALA A 172 -12.81 15.03 11.85
CA ALA A 172 -14.13 15.63 12.11
C ALA A 172 -14.86 15.95 10.78
N VAL A 173 -14.17 16.55 9.81
CA VAL A 173 -14.73 16.81 8.47
C VAL A 173 -15.07 15.50 7.75
N VAL A 174 -14.18 14.49 7.80
CA VAL A 174 -14.42 13.16 7.21
C VAL A 174 -15.72 12.56 7.76
N PHE A 175 -15.89 12.50 9.08
CA PHE A 175 -17.06 11.87 9.68
C PHE A 175 -18.34 12.67 9.48
N ILE A 176 -18.26 14.01 9.43
CA ILE A 176 -19.40 14.87 9.06
C ILE A 176 -19.84 14.56 7.62
N LEU A 177 -18.91 14.52 6.66
CA LEU A 177 -19.23 14.18 5.28
C LEU A 177 -19.74 12.74 5.14
N ALA A 178 -19.12 11.79 5.85
CA ALA A 178 -19.54 10.39 5.86
C ALA A 178 -20.99 10.22 6.35
N ALA A 179 -21.44 11.01 7.31
CA ALA A 179 -22.82 10.97 7.81
C ALA A 179 -23.87 11.36 6.74
N PHE A 180 -23.46 12.10 5.71
CA PHE A 180 -24.35 12.49 4.60
C PHE A 180 -24.07 11.68 3.32
N SER A 181 -23.07 10.81 3.33
CA SER A 181 -22.66 10.00 2.16
C SER A 181 -23.53 8.77 1.99
N LYS A 182 -23.61 8.29 0.76
CA LYS A 182 -24.30 7.04 0.41
C LYS A 182 -23.55 5.84 1.01
N PRO A 183 -24.27 4.80 1.48
CA PRO A 183 -23.64 3.61 2.08
C PRO A 183 -22.58 2.95 1.18
N ASP A 184 -22.84 2.85 -0.13
CA ASP A 184 -21.95 2.21 -1.12
C ASP A 184 -20.60 2.93 -1.25
N PHE A 185 -20.59 4.26 -1.05
CA PHE A 185 -19.37 5.06 -1.13
C PHE A 185 -18.56 5.07 0.17
N LEU A 186 -19.17 4.72 1.32
CA LEU A 186 -18.46 4.74 2.61
C LEU A 186 -17.30 3.75 2.63
N GLY A 187 -17.55 2.49 2.28
CA GLY A 187 -16.52 1.46 2.22
C GLY A 187 -15.40 1.84 1.26
N ILE A 188 -15.76 2.23 0.03
CA ILE A 188 -14.81 2.61 -1.03
C ILE A 188 -13.97 3.84 -0.60
N ALA A 189 -14.60 4.85 -0.01
CA ALA A 189 -13.90 6.07 0.42
C ALA A 189 -12.85 5.77 1.49
N PHE A 190 -13.23 5.05 2.54
CA PHE A 190 -12.30 4.73 3.61
C PHE A 190 -11.22 3.72 3.17
N ASP A 191 -11.55 2.74 2.32
CA ASP A 191 -10.57 1.85 1.70
C ASP A 191 -9.57 2.61 0.81
N SER A 192 -10.04 3.63 0.07
CA SER A 192 -9.15 4.48 -0.72
C SER A 192 -8.07 5.15 0.12
N GLY A 193 -8.37 5.54 1.37
CA GLY A 193 -7.38 6.06 2.30
C GLY A 193 -6.29 5.06 2.68
N GLY A 194 -6.65 3.78 2.82
CA GLY A 194 -5.72 2.70 3.12
C GLY A 194 -4.87 2.30 1.92
N VAL A 195 -5.47 2.05 0.76
CA VAL A 195 -4.76 1.55 -0.43
C VAL A 195 -3.81 2.58 -1.07
N THR A 196 -4.01 3.88 -0.84
CA THR A 196 -3.12 4.93 -1.39
C THR A 196 -1.80 5.04 -0.67
N THR A 197 -1.68 4.43 0.48
CA THR A 197 -0.47 4.44 1.31
C THR A 197 0.21 3.07 1.27
N GLY A 198 0.44 2.57 0.07
CA GLY A 198 1.07 1.29 -0.20
C GLY A 198 2.60 1.36 -0.35
N PRO A 199 3.20 0.26 -0.81
CA PRO A 199 4.66 0.07 -0.80
C PRO A 199 5.45 1.00 -1.72
N MET A 200 4.80 1.75 -2.61
CA MET A 200 5.45 2.75 -3.46
C MET A 200 5.30 4.16 -2.87
N THR A 201 4.11 4.51 -2.45
CA THR A 201 3.76 5.87 -1.99
C THR A 201 4.38 6.18 -0.63
N VAL A 202 4.36 5.24 0.32
CA VAL A 202 4.90 5.44 1.68
C VAL A 202 6.39 5.80 1.66
N PRO A 203 7.31 4.99 1.08
CA PRO A 203 8.73 5.32 1.11
C PRO A 203 9.04 6.60 0.35
N PHE A 204 8.27 6.94 -0.69
CA PHE A 204 8.42 8.18 -1.43
C PHE A 204 8.03 9.40 -0.59
N ILE A 205 6.84 9.39 0.03
CA ILE A 205 6.32 10.51 0.84
C ILE A 205 7.20 10.74 2.06
N LEU A 206 7.58 9.67 2.78
CA LEU A 206 8.48 9.78 3.93
C LEU A 206 9.85 10.34 3.52
N ALA A 207 10.43 9.87 2.42
CA ALA A 207 11.69 10.37 1.90
C ALA A 207 11.60 11.85 1.47
N LEU A 208 10.49 12.25 0.87
CA LEU A 208 10.22 13.65 0.52
C LEU A 208 10.16 14.52 1.79
N GLY A 209 9.45 14.06 2.83
CA GLY A 209 9.35 14.74 4.12
C GLY A 209 10.71 14.91 4.80
N VAL A 210 11.51 13.84 4.86
CA VAL A 210 12.89 13.90 5.36
C VAL A 210 13.74 14.88 4.53
N GLY A 211 13.56 14.90 3.21
CA GLY A 211 14.23 15.84 2.33
C GLY A 211 13.89 17.30 2.64
N VAL A 212 12.61 17.56 2.93
CA VAL A 212 12.11 18.90 3.28
C VAL A 212 12.51 19.32 4.69
N SER A 213 12.45 18.43 5.66
CA SER A 213 12.76 18.72 7.07
C SER A 213 14.23 19.06 7.32
N LYS A 214 15.15 18.56 6.48
CA LYS A 214 16.61 18.82 6.60
C LYS A 214 17.03 20.30 6.57
N ILE A 215 16.14 21.20 6.17
CA ILE A 215 16.43 22.65 6.17
C ILE A 215 16.12 23.29 7.52
N ARG A 216 15.24 22.70 8.29
CA ARG A 216 15.02 23.12 9.68
C ARG A 216 16.13 22.54 10.55
N SER A 217 16.79 23.40 11.32
CA SER A 217 17.87 23.04 12.24
C SER A 217 17.38 22.83 13.68
N ASP A 218 16.06 22.83 13.90
CA ASP A 218 15.46 22.62 15.22
C ASP A 218 15.31 21.13 15.55
N ALA A 219 15.36 20.78 16.82
CA ALA A 219 15.25 19.40 17.32
C ALA A 219 13.92 18.71 16.94
N LYS A 220 12.91 19.46 16.52
CA LYS A 220 11.61 18.93 16.08
C LYS A 220 11.54 18.62 14.59
N ALA A 221 12.54 19.03 13.80
CA ALA A 221 12.51 18.86 12.35
C ALA A 221 12.42 17.38 11.94
N GLU A 222 13.08 16.49 12.68
CA GLU A 222 13.05 15.06 12.44
C GLU A 222 11.68 14.45 12.81
N SER A 223 11.11 14.83 13.95
CA SER A 223 9.78 14.36 14.36
C SER A 223 8.66 14.88 13.45
N ASP A 224 8.82 16.08 12.88
CA ASP A 224 7.85 16.67 11.95
C ASP A 224 7.87 16.01 10.56
N SER A 225 8.90 15.22 10.23
CA SER A 225 8.94 14.41 9.01
C SER A 225 8.01 13.18 9.05
N PHE A 226 7.51 12.81 10.22
CA PHE A 226 6.49 11.77 10.40
C PHE A 226 5.07 12.36 10.37
N GLY A 227 4.08 11.51 10.16
CA GLY A 227 2.67 11.89 10.06
C GLY A 227 2.26 12.43 8.70
N LEU A 228 3.11 12.30 7.69
CA LEU A 228 2.82 12.72 6.32
C LEU A 228 1.90 11.73 5.62
N VAL A 229 2.18 10.45 5.79
CA VAL A 229 1.36 9.36 5.23
C VAL A 229 -0.04 9.41 5.84
N ALA A 230 -0.12 9.66 7.15
CA ALA A 230 -1.36 9.85 7.88
C ALA A 230 -2.26 10.96 7.29
N LEU A 231 -1.71 12.11 6.99
CA LEU A 231 -2.46 13.20 6.36
C LEU A 231 -2.80 12.87 4.91
N CYS A 232 -1.88 12.29 4.17
CA CYS A 232 -2.10 11.90 2.77
C CYS A 232 -3.19 10.83 2.63
N SER A 233 -3.43 9.97 3.63
CA SER A 233 -4.53 9.00 3.61
C SER A 233 -5.91 9.63 3.82
N ILE A 234 -6.00 10.80 4.46
CA ILE A 234 -7.26 11.51 4.64
C ILE A 234 -7.76 12.12 3.31
N GLY A 235 -6.83 12.55 2.45
CA GLY A 235 -7.15 13.15 1.16
C GLY A 235 -8.05 12.29 0.27
N PRO A 236 -7.68 11.05 0.00
CA PRO A 236 -8.50 10.06 -0.71
C PRO A 236 -9.89 9.88 -0.11
N ILE A 237 -9.96 9.73 1.21
CA ILE A 237 -11.24 9.55 1.91
C ILE A 237 -12.17 10.73 1.60
N LEU A 238 -11.70 11.95 1.80
CA LEU A 238 -12.48 13.16 1.52
C LEU A 238 -12.84 13.28 0.04
N ALA A 239 -11.89 13.02 -0.87
CA ALA A 239 -12.12 13.14 -2.29
C ALA A 239 -13.17 12.15 -2.80
N VAL A 240 -13.14 10.90 -2.33
CA VAL A 240 -14.12 9.87 -2.73
C VAL A 240 -15.47 10.10 -2.06
N LEU A 241 -15.53 10.56 -0.80
CA LEU A 241 -16.78 10.97 -0.18
C LEU A 241 -17.43 12.10 -0.98
N LEU A 242 -16.67 13.11 -1.41
CA LEU A 242 -17.17 14.20 -2.25
C LEU A 242 -17.61 13.70 -3.61
N LEU A 243 -16.88 12.78 -4.25
CA LEU A 243 -17.26 12.15 -5.50
C LEU A 243 -18.63 11.48 -5.39
N GLY A 244 -18.91 10.80 -4.26
CA GLY A 244 -20.18 10.12 -3.99
C GLY A 244 -21.42 11.04 -4.01
N PHE A 245 -21.27 12.34 -3.76
CA PHE A 245 -22.40 13.29 -3.89
C PHE A 245 -22.77 13.58 -5.35
N PHE A 246 -21.81 13.50 -6.27
CA PHE A 246 -21.99 13.82 -7.69
C PHE A 246 -22.24 12.59 -8.55
N TYR A 247 -21.87 11.41 -8.04
CA TYR A 247 -22.06 10.16 -8.79
C TYR A 247 -23.45 9.58 -8.56
N PRO A 248 -24.14 9.09 -9.61
CA PRO A 248 -25.44 8.44 -9.45
C PRO A 248 -25.29 7.15 -8.64
N ASN A 249 -26.37 6.71 -8.00
CA ASN A 249 -26.43 5.37 -7.43
C ASN A 249 -26.28 4.39 -8.59
N GLY A 250 -25.30 3.51 -8.52
CA GLY A 250 -25.11 2.49 -9.55
C GLY A 250 -25.72 1.19 -9.08
N ASP A 251 -26.58 0.59 -9.89
CA ASP A 251 -26.97 -0.82 -9.76
C ASP A 251 -25.80 -1.73 -10.22
N GLY A 252 -24.57 -1.34 -9.87
CA GLY A 252 -23.37 -2.06 -10.27
C GLY A 252 -23.24 -3.38 -9.52
N VAL A 253 -23.56 -4.46 -10.19
CA VAL A 253 -23.26 -5.80 -9.68
C VAL A 253 -21.75 -6.00 -9.78
N VAL A 254 -21.08 -6.19 -8.64
CA VAL A 254 -19.69 -6.65 -8.63
C VAL A 254 -19.65 -8.00 -9.33
N ASP A 255 -19.08 -8.04 -10.53
CA ASP A 255 -19.01 -9.28 -11.28
C ASP A 255 -17.87 -10.16 -10.73
N ILE A 256 -18.26 -11.27 -10.08
CA ILE A 256 -17.33 -12.33 -9.73
C ILE A 256 -17.29 -13.27 -10.94
N SER A 257 -16.72 -12.83 -12.04
CA SER A 257 -16.43 -13.73 -13.14
C SER A 257 -15.26 -14.63 -12.73
N SER A 258 -15.55 -15.84 -12.32
CA SER A 258 -14.54 -16.90 -12.30
C SER A 258 -14.14 -17.13 -13.76
N ALA A 259 -12.92 -16.75 -14.12
CA ALA A 259 -12.39 -17.13 -15.41
C ALA A 259 -12.31 -18.65 -15.46
N ALA A 260 -13.24 -19.27 -16.18
CA ALA A 260 -13.18 -20.71 -16.45
C ALA A 260 -12.25 -20.91 -17.65
N TYR A 261 -11.19 -21.67 -17.46
CA TYR A 261 -10.24 -22.00 -18.52
C TYR A 261 -10.43 -23.47 -18.94
N SER A 262 -10.62 -23.73 -20.22
CA SER A 262 -10.80 -25.10 -20.72
C SER A 262 -9.47 -25.83 -20.93
N SER A 263 -8.35 -25.11 -20.92
CA SER A 263 -7.00 -25.67 -21.11
C SER A 263 -5.87 -24.84 -20.48
N THR A 264 -4.74 -25.49 -20.21
CA THR A 264 -3.52 -24.79 -19.75
C THR A 264 -3.03 -23.73 -20.75
N GLY A 265 -3.29 -23.94 -22.06
CA GLY A 265 -2.99 -22.96 -23.10
C GLY A 265 -3.81 -21.68 -22.99
N GLU A 266 -5.06 -21.76 -22.53
CA GLU A 266 -5.90 -20.58 -22.26
C GLU A 266 -5.41 -19.80 -21.04
N ILE A 267 -4.96 -20.48 -19.97
CA ILE A 267 -4.33 -19.82 -18.82
C ILE A 267 -3.08 -19.06 -19.29
N GLY A 268 -2.19 -19.72 -20.04
CA GLY A 268 -0.99 -19.07 -20.58
C GLY A 268 -1.33 -17.86 -21.46
N ARG A 269 -2.37 -17.97 -22.30
CA ARG A 269 -2.84 -16.86 -23.15
C ARG A 269 -3.42 -15.73 -22.32
N ALA A 270 -4.16 -15.98 -21.23
CA ALA A 270 -4.68 -14.96 -20.35
C ALA A 270 -3.55 -14.11 -19.74
N TYR A 271 -2.48 -14.76 -19.24
CA TYR A 271 -1.29 -14.05 -18.75
C TYR A 271 -0.58 -13.25 -19.85
N LEU A 272 -0.39 -13.83 -21.03
CA LEU A 272 0.28 -13.17 -22.16
C LEU A 272 -0.53 -11.99 -22.74
N THR A 273 -1.84 -12.02 -22.67
CA THR A 273 -2.70 -10.90 -23.11
C THR A 273 -2.83 -9.79 -22.05
N ALA A 274 -2.76 -10.15 -20.77
CA ALA A 274 -2.78 -9.18 -19.68
C ALA A 274 -1.48 -8.36 -19.60
N LEU A 275 -0.32 -8.98 -19.83
CA LEU A 275 1.00 -8.32 -19.74
C LEU A 275 1.09 -7.00 -20.53
N PRO A 276 0.78 -6.95 -21.85
CA PRO A 276 0.87 -5.70 -22.62
C PRO A 276 -0.06 -4.59 -22.10
N SER A 277 -1.23 -4.95 -21.55
CA SER A 277 -2.15 -3.99 -20.95
C SER A 277 -1.51 -3.33 -19.73
N TYR A 278 -0.99 -4.13 -18.78
CA TYR A 278 -0.32 -3.59 -17.60
C TYR A 278 1.01 -2.90 -17.92
N MET A 279 1.73 -3.32 -18.96
CA MET A 279 2.90 -2.60 -19.45
C MET A 279 2.56 -1.17 -19.87
N LYS A 280 1.48 -0.98 -20.62
CA LYS A 280 1.01 0.35 -21.03
C LYS A 280 0.53 1.17 -19.85
N GLU A 281 -0.26 0.57 -18.96
CA GLU A 281 -0.84 1.23 -17.80
C GLU A 281 0.26 1.74 -16.86
N MET A 282 1.22 0.88 -16.51
CA MET A 282 2.33 1.25 -15.62
C MET A 282 3.34 2.21 -16.25
N ALA A 283 3.54 2.15 -17.57
CA ALA A 283 4.35 3.14 -18.27
C ALA A 283 3.73 4.55 -18.14
N VAL A 284 2.42 4.66 -18.35
CA VAL A 284 1.69 5.95 -18.23
C VAL A 284 1.70 6.43 -16.77
N ALA A 285 1.50 5.54 -15.80
CA ALA A 285 1.47 5.87 -14.38
C ALA A 285 2.83 6.38 -13.84
N LEU A 286 3.95 5.78 -14.26
CA LEU A 286 5.30 6.16 -13.82
C LEU A 286 5.85 7.40 -14.56
N LEU A 287 5.33 7.70 -15.75
CA LEU A 287 5.85 8.78 -16.62
C LEU A 287 5.94 10.13 -15.90
N PRO A 288 4.92 10.62 -15.15
CA PRO A 288 5.00 11.91 -14.47
C PRO A 288 6.13 11.98 -13.44
N ILE A 289 6.35 10.92 -12.66
CA ILE A 289 7.43 10.88 -11.65
C ILE A 289 8.80 10.94 -12.32
N ILE A 290 8.97 10.16 -13.39
CA ILE A 290 10.19 10.13 -14.18
C ILE A 290 10.46 11.51 -14.80
N ALA A 291 9.43 12.09 -15.41
CA ALA A 291 9.54 13.42 -16.04
C ALA A 291 9.96 14.49 -15.03
N ILE A 292 9.33 14.54 -13.84
CA ILE A 292 9.69 15.51 -12.80
C ILE A 292 11.13 15.27 -12.32
N PHE A 293 11.53 14.03 -12.09
CA PHE A 293 12.89 13.70 -11.69
C PHE A 293 13.92 14.21 -12.70
N TYR A 294 13.71 13.96 -14.00
CA TYR A 294 14.65 14.42 -15.03
C TYR A 294 14.63 15.94 -15.23
N ILE A 295 13.47 16.60 -15.10
CA ILE A 295 13.38 18.06 -15.09
C ILE A 295 14.25 18.63 -13.95
N PHE A 296 14.06 18.13 -12.73
CA PHE A 296 14.89 18.57 -11.59
C PHE A 296 16.37 18.19 -11.76
N GLN A 297 16.67 17.05 -12.36
CA GLN A 297 18.03 16.62 -12.66
C GLN A 297 18.76 17.64 -13.54
N ILE A 298 18.09 18.17 -14.56
CA ILE A 298 18.67 19.13 -15.50
C ILE A 298 18.86 20.50 -14.83
N PHE A 299 17.84 21.00 -14.12
CA PHE A 299 17.83 22.37 -13.62
C PHE A 299 18.41 22.54 -12.22
N SER A 300 18.31 21.54 -11.34
CA SER A 300 18.61 21.71 -9.90
C SER A 300 19.54 20.65 -9.33
N LEU A 301 19.27 19.35 -9.52
CA LEU A 301 19.95 18.29 -8.79
C LEU A 301 21.40 18.08 -9.23
N ARG A 302 21.67 18.12 -10.52
CA ARG A 302 23.01 17.92 -11.13
C ARG A 302 23.75 16.69 -10.58
N LEU A 303 23.03 15.58 -10.42
CA LEU A 303 23.58 14.33 -9.90
C LEU A 303 24.64 13.74 -10.85
N SER A 304 25.54 12.96 -10.29
CA SER A 304 26.52 12.21 -11.08
C SER A 304 25.84 11.21 -12.03
N LYS A 305 26.48 10.94 -13.20
CA LYS A 305 25.96 9.95 -14.16
C LYS A 305 25.71 8.57 -13.51
N ARG A 306 26.52 8.19 -12.51
CA ARG A 306 26.36 6.90 -11.79
C ARG A 306 25.11 6.91 -10.92
N GLU A 307 24.80 7.99 -10.22
CA GLU A 307 23.57 8.10 -9.41
C GLU A 307 22.33 8.11 -10.28
N VAL A 308 22.34 8.87 -11.40
CA VAL A 308 21.23 8.88 -12.35
C VAL A 308 21.00 7.47 -12.92
N ALA A 309 22.06 6.79 -13.36
CA ALA A 309 21.96 5.43 -13.87
C ALA A 309 21.38 4.46 -12.81
N ARG A 310 21.81 4.56 -11.56
CA ARG A 310 21.30 3.74 -10.46
C ARG A 310 19.80 3.96 -10.24
N ILE A 311 19.36 5.22 -10.21
CA ILE A 311 17.94 5.57 -10.06
C ILE A 311 17.14 5.07 -11.27
N THR A 312 17.64 5.23 -12.48
CA THR A 312 16.97 4.77 -13.71
C THR A 312 16.81 3.25 -13.74
N ILE A 313 17.85 2.50 -13.32
CA ILE A 313 17.76 1.03 -13.16
C ILE A 313 16.72 0.68 -12.09
N GLY A 314 16.68 1.40 -10.99
CA GLY A 314 15.64 1.22 -9.96
C GLY A 314 14.23 1.44 -10.52
N VAL A 315 14.02 2.48 -11.33
CA VAL A 315 12.74 2.71 -12.02
C VAL A 315 12.39 1.55 -12.97
N ALA A 316 13.37 1.00 -13.68
CA ALA A 316 13.14 -0.18 -14.53
C ALA A 316 12.71 -1.40 -13.71
N TYR A 317 13.33 -1.65 -12.55
CA TYR A 317 12.89 -2.71 -11.64
C TYR A 317 11.49 -2.45 -11.08
N THR A 318 11.18 -1.22 -10.69
CA THR A 318 9.83 -0.82 -10.28
C THR A 318 8.81 -1.13 -11.38
N TYR A 319 9.08 -0.71 -12.61
CA TYR A 319 8.20 -0.92 -13.76
C TYR A 319 7.95 -2.40 -14.04
N VAL A 320 9.01 -3.19 -14.21
CA VAL A 320 8.87 -4.63 -14.48
C VAL A 320 8.18 -5.34 -13.32
N GLY A 321 8.55 -4.99 -12.08
CA GLY A 321 7.96 -5.56 -10.88
C GLY A 321 6.46 -5.29 -10.79
N LEU A 322 6.02 -4.05 -11.05
CA LEU A 322 4.60 -3.67 -11.05
C LEU A 322 3.79 -4.41 -12.12
N VAL A 323 4.33 -4.52 -13.34
CA VAL A 323 3.68 -5.24 -14.44
C VAL A 323 3.46 -6.70 -14.07
N LEU A 324 4.49 -7.37 -13.55
CA LEU A 324 4.37 -8.77 -13.11
C LEU A 324 3.40 -8.91 -11.94
N PHE A 325 3.52 -8.05 -10.93
CA PHE A 325 2.66 -8.08 -9.75
C PHE A 325 1.18 -7.96 -10.13
N LEU A 326 0.81 -6.90 -10.87
CA LEU A 326 -0.58 -6.67 -11.29
C LEU A 326 -1.12 -7.79 -12.19
N THR A 327 -0.28 -8.33 -13.09
CA THR A 327 -0.66 -9.48 -13.90
C THR A 327 -0.98 -10.70 -13.03
N GLY A 328 -0.11 -11.02 -12.04
CA GLY A 328 -0.29 -12.15 -11.14
C GLY A 328 -1.52 -12.01 -10.25
N VAL A 329 -1.75 -10.79 -9.72
CA VAL A 329 -2.91 -10.49 -8.87
C VAL A 329 -4.21 -10.62 -9.65
N ASN A 330 -4.33 -9.94 -10.78
CA ASN A 330 -5.62 -9.86 -11.47
C ASN A 330 -6.00 -11.15 -12.20
N VAL A 331 -5.02 -11.89 -12.77
CA VAL A 331 -5.32 -13.14 -13.47
C VAL A 331 -5.41 -14.33 -12.51
N GLY A 332 -4.61 -14.36 -11.45
CA GLY A 332 -4.51 -15.52 -10.54
C GLY A 332 -5.20 -15.34 -9.20
N PHE A 333 -4.84 -14.31 -8.44
CA PHE A 333 -5.25 -14.17 -7.03
C PHE A 333 -6.67 -13.69 -6.84
N SER A 334 -7.12 -12.71 -7.62
CA SER A 334 -8.44 -12.09 -7.45
C SER A 334 -9.56 -13.09 -7.67
N SER A 335 -9.51 -13.84 -8.77
CA SER A 335 -10.52 -14.84 -9.12
C SER A 335 -10.60 -15.97 -8.09
N LEU A 336 -9.44 -16.49 -7.66
CA LEU A 336 -9.41 -17.54 -6.64
C LEU A 336 -9.93 -17.02 -5.30
N GLY A 337 -9.51 -15.84 -4.86
CA GLY A 337 -9.98 -15.24 -3.61
C GLY A 337 -11.51 -15.17 -3.57
N ALA A 338 -12.13 -14.65 -4.63
CA ALA A 338 -13.57 -14.52 -4.72
C ALA A 338 -14.29 -15.89 -4.69
N VAL A 339 -13.82 -16.87 -5.47
CA VAL A 339 -14.42 -18.22 -5.51
C VAL A 339 -14.26 -18.94 -4.17
N LEU A 340 -13.10 -18.82 -3.52
CA LEU A 340 -12.85 -19.44 -2.22
C LEU A 340 -13.75 -18.83 -1.13
N GLY A 341 -13.87 -17.49 -1.11
CA GLY A 341 -14.79 -16.79 -0.22
C GLY A 341 -16.25 -17.23 -0.43
N ALA A 342 -16.68 -17.33 -1.68
CA ALA A 342 -18.02 -17.79 -2.04
C ALA A 342 -18.29 -19.23 -1.55
N LYS A 343 -17.41 -20.17 -1.88
CA LYS A 343 -17.58 -21.58 -1.49
C LYS A 343 -17.58 -21.79 0.03
N LEU A 344 -16.73 -21.09 0.77
CA LEU A 344 -16.69 -21.18 2.23
C LEU A 344 -17.90 -20.51 2.90
N ALA A 345 -18.56 -19.58 2.20
CA ALA A 345 -19.78 -18.94 2.69
C ALA A 345 -21.03 -19.82 2.54
N GLU A 346 -20.96 -20.88 1.74
CA GLU A 346 -22.07 -21.82 1.55
C GLU A 346 -22.35 -22.64 2.80
N GLY A 347 -23.61 -22.77 3.15
CA GLY A 347 -24.11 -23.66 4.21
C GLY A 347 -23.64 -23.28 5.62
N ASN A 348 -23.34 -24.31 6.43
CA ASN A 348 -22.97 -24.16 7.85
C ASN A 348 -21.52 -23.71 8.08
N MET A 349 -20.70 -23.63 7.02
CA MET A 349 -19.27 -23.32 7.13
C MET A 349 -18.99 -21.82 7.19
N LYS A 350 -19.98 -20.95 7.01
CA LYS A 350 -19.84 -19.51 7.03
C LYS A 350 -19.14 -18.94 8.29
N TYR A 351 -19.31 -19.60 9.45
CA TYR A 351 -18.66 -19.19 10.68
C TYR A 351 -17.16 -19.52 10.72
N LEU A 352 -16.69 -20.47 9.88
CA LEU A 352 -15.26 -20.77 9.71
C LEU A 352 -14.51 -19.61 9.04
N LEU A 353 -15.22 -18.79 8.27
CA LEU A 353 -14.67 -17.60 7.63
C LEU A 353 -14.02 -16.64 8.64
N ILE A 354 -14.58 -16.53 9.87
CA ILE A 354 -14.07 -15.60 10.89
C ILE A 354 -12.66 -16.01 11.36
N PRO A 355 -12.45 -17.22 11.95
CA PRO A 355 -11.12 -17.61 12.40
C PRO A 355 -10.12 -17.76 11.25
N LEU A 356 -10.58 -18.12 10.05
CA LEU A 356 -9.75 -18.19 8.86
C LEU A 356 -9.25 -16.79 8.44
N SER A 357 -10.14 -15.81 8.42
CA SER A 357 -9.75 -14.41 8.12
C SER A 357 -8.79 -13.85 9.16
N MET A 358 -8.98 -14.19 10.44
CA MET A 358 -8.04 -13.82 11.51
C MET A 358 -6.65 -14.45 11.29
N LEU A 359 -6.61 -15.73 10.92
CA LEU A 359 -5.37 -16.45 10.64
C LEU A 359 -4.65 -15.86 9.43
N LEU A 360 -5.38 -15.58 8.35
CA LEU A 360 -4.84 -14.93 7.15
C LEU A 360 -4.30 -13.53 7.50
N GLY A 361 -5.03 -12.73 8.25
CA GLY A 361 -4.60 -11.40 8.71
C GLY A 361 -3.31 -11.45 9.53
N TRP A 362 -3.18 -12.41 10.43
CA TRP A 362 -1.96 -12.62 11.20
C TRP A 362 -0.74 -12.87 10.29
N PHE A 363 -0.88 -13.75 9.31
CA PHE A 363 0.23 -14.10 8.41
C PHE A 363 0.55 -12.98 7.42
N ILE A 364 -0.47 -12.28 6.89
CA ILE A 364 -0.28 -11.15 5.97
C ILE A 364 0.65 -10.12 6.61
N ILE A 365 0.32 -9.63 7.80
CA ILE A 365 1.10 -8.58 8.45
C ILE A 365 2.46 -9.09 8.97
N SER A 366 2.52 -10.33 9.46
CA SER A 366 3.77 -10.92 9.97
C SER A 366 4.84 -11.06 8.88
N ALA A 367 4.41 -11.18 7.63
CA ALA A 367 5.26 -11.38 6.48
C ALA A 367 5.47 -10.08 5.65
N GLU A 368 4.79 -8.98 5.99
CA GLU A 368 4.87 -7.72 5.25
C GLU A 368 6.24 -7.04 5.43
N PRO A 369 7.03 -6.83 4.35
CA PRO A 369 8.35 -6.22 4.46
C PRO A 369 8.34 -4.79 5.02
N ALA A 370 7.29 -4.03 4.74
CA ALA A 370 7.13 -2.66 5.23
C ALA A 370 7.00 -2.60 6.76
N VAL A 371 6.46 -3.64 7.39
CA VAL A 371 6.38 -3.78 8.85
C VAL A 371 7.77 -3.89 9.48
N ALA A 372 8.70 -4.60 8.84
CA ALA A 372 10.07 -4.70 9.34
C ALA A 372 10.80 -3.34 9.34
N VAL A 373 10.50 -2.48 8.38
CA VAL A 373 11.01 -1.10 8.36
C VAL A 373 10.41 -0.29 9.51
N LEU A 374 9.11 -0.42 9.75
CA LEU A 374 8.39 0.22 10.84
C LEU A 374 8.92 -0.22 12.21
N GLU A 375 9.16 -1.51 12.40
CA GLU A 375 9.76 -2.06 13.63
C GLU A 375 11.08 -1.34 13.98
N LYS A 376 11.97 -1.21 12.99
CA LYS A 376 13.25 -0.51 13.16
C LYS A 376 13.06 0.97 13.50
N GLN A 377 12.14 1.65 12.80
CA GLN A 377 11.87 3.07 13.06
C GLN A 377 11.37 3.30 14.49
N ILE A 378 10.47 2.45 14.99
CA ILE A 378 9.97 2.58 16.37
C ILE A 378 11.08 2.26 17.38
N GLU A 379 11.90 1.23 17.13
CA GLU A 379 13.03 0.89 17.99
C GLU A 379 14.06 2.02 18.06
N GLU A 380 14.38 2.65 16.92
CA GLU A 380 15.28 3.82 16.85
C GLU A 380 14.70 5.02 17.57
N VAL A 381 13.45 5.37 17.33
CA VAL A 381 12.76 6.53 17.94
C VAL A 381 12.58 6.35 19.45
N SER A 382 12.30 5.12 19.91
CA SER A 382 12.19 4.80 21.34
C SER A 382 13.56 4.60 22.04
N ALA A 383 14.68 4.81 21.32
CA ALA A 383 16.01 4.50 21.80
C ALA A 383 16.15 3.07 22.35
N GLY A 384 15.43 2.11 21.77
CA GLY A 384 15.40 0.70 22.15
C GLY A 384 14.47 0.37 23.33
N ALA A 385 13.70 1.34 23.84
CA ALA A 385 12.75 1.10 24.92
C ALA A 385 11.61 0.15 24.49
N ILE A 386 11.18 0.22 23.23
CA ILE A 386 10.19 -0.68 22.65
C ILE A 386 10.89 -1.65 21.69
N PRO A 387 11.01 -2.95 22.03
CA PRO A 387 11.60 -3.93 21.14
C PRO A 387 10.75 -4.13 19.87
N GLY A 388 11.38 -4.22 18.70
CA GLY A 388 10.68 -4.42 17.42
C GLY A 388 9.73 -5.62 17.42
N LYS A 389 10.10 -6.72 18.13
CA LYS A 389 9.25 -7.90 18.28
C LYS A 389 7.88 -7.58 18.92
N VAL A 390 7.84 -6.67 19.90
CA VAL A 390 6.59 -6.25 20.57
C VAL A 390 5.67 -5.57 19.57
N ILE A 391 6.23 -4.69 18.74
CA ILE A 391 5.50 -4.03 17.66
C ILE A 391 4.94 -5.05 16.67
N LYS A 392 5.77 -5.98 16.21
CA LYS A 392 5.35 -7.03 15.28
C LYS A 392 4.17 -7.84 15.81
N TYR A 393 4.28 -8.37 17.04
CA TYR A 393 3.20 -9.14 17.65
C TYR A 393 1.94 -8.30 17.89
N SER A 394 2.09 -7.06 18.35
CA SER A 394 0.97 -6.13 18.53
C SER A 394 0.21 -5.88 17.23
N LEU A 395 0.93 -5.61 16.16
CA LEU A 395 0.34 -5.45 14.82
C LEU A 395 -0.31 -6.74 14.33
N SER A 396 0.33 -7.90 14.51
CA SER A 396 -0.22 -9.18 14.06
C SER A 396 -1.55 -9.51 14.76
N VAL A 397 -1.64 -9.28 16.07
CA VAL A 397 -2.89 -9.42 16.84
C VAL A 397 -3.95 -8.43 16.36
N ALA A 398 -3.55 -7.16 16.18
CA ALA A 398 -4.45 -6.10 15.77
C ALA A 398 -5.04 -6.36 14.37
N ILE A 399 -4.22 -6.78 13.41
CA ILE A 399 -4.68 -7.07 12.05
C ILE A 399 -5.49 -8.37 12.00
N ALA A 400 -5.12 -9.39 12.77
CA ALA A 400 -5.95 -10.58 12.91
C ALA A 400 -7.36 -10.21 13.44
N ALA A 401 -7.44 -9.36 14.46
CA ALA A 401 -8.72 -8.86 14.98
C ALA A 401 -9.48 -8.03 13.92
N ALA A 402 -8.78 -7.15 13.18
CA ALA A 402 -9.36 -6.36 12.09
C ALA A 402 -10.01 -7.25 11.02
N MET A 403 -9.31 -8.30 10.59
CA MET A 403 -9.84 -9.24 9.59
C MET A 403 -11.03 -10.04 10.12
N GLY A 404 -11.00 -10.46 11.40
CA GLY A 404 -12.13 -11.10 12.06
C GLY A 404 -13.36 -10.20 12.13
N ILE A 405 -13.17 -8.94 12.55
CA ILE A 405 -14.23 -7.91 12.60
C ILE A 405 -14.80 -7.66 11.20
N SER A 406 -13.94 -7.52 10.19
CA SER A 406 -14.37 -7.32 8.81
C SER A 406 -15.20 -8.50 8.30
N MET A 407 -14.81 -9.74 8.64
CA MET A 407 -15.59 -10.91 8.26
C MET A 407 -16.91 -11.03 9.03
N ILE A 408 -16.95 -10.68 10.31
CA ILE A 408 -18.21 -10.59 11.08
C ILE A 408 -19.14 -9.59 10.40
N ARG A 409 -18.61 -8.46 9.95
CA ARG A 409 -19.37 -7.45 9.22
C ARG A 409 -19.95 -7.99 7.91
N VAL A 410 -19.17 -8.73 7.13
CA VAL A 410 -19.63 -9.39 5.89
C VAL A 410 -20.79 -10.36 6.18
N ILE A 411 -20.70 -11.14 7.27
CA ILE A 411 -21.73 -12.11 7.64
C ILE A 411 -23.01 -11.46 8.17
N THR A 412 -22.90 -10.31 8.83
CA THR A 412 -24.00 -9.65 9.55
C THR A 412 -24.61 -8.46 8.82
N GLY A 413 -23.94 -7.91 7.78
CA GLY A 413 -24.36 -6.70 7.07
C GLY A 413 -24.27 -5.41 7.89
N ILE A 414 -23.49 -5.40 8.99
CA ILE A 414 -23.33 -4.22 9.84
C ILE A 414 -22.51 -3.17 9.10
N SER A 415 -22.97 -1.91 9.09
CA SER A 415 -22.25 -0.81 8.45
C SER A 415 -20.84 -0.63 9.02
N VAL A 416 -19.89 -0.37 8.15
CA VAL A 416 -18.47 -0.12 8.49
C VAL A 416 -18.30 1.03 9.49
N MET A 417 -19.21 1.99 9.50
CA MET A 417 -19.17 3.16 10.38
C MET A 417 -19.24 2.81 11.87
N TRP A 418 -19.93 1.71 12.22
CA TRP A 418 -19.98 1.23 13.61
C TRP A 418 -18.61 0.80 14.16
N PHE A 419 -17.65 0.53 13.28
CA PHE A 419 -16.29 0.17 13.66
C PHE A 419 -15.32 1.34 13.47
N LEU A 420 -15.45 2.10 12.36
CA LEU A 420 -14.54 3.19 12.06
C LEU A 420 -14.70 4.39 13.01
N VAL A 421 -15.93 4.80 13.32
CA VAL A 421 -16.16 5.94 14.22
C VAL A 421 -15.55 5.71 15.61
N PRO A 422 -15.89 4.62 16.33
CA PRO A 422 -15.27 4.38 17.64
C PRO A 422 -13.76 4.09 17.53
N GLY A 423 -13.29 3.42 16.48
CA GLY A 423 -11.87 3.11 16.31
C GLY A 423 -11.02 4.37 16.11
N TYR A 424 -11.40 5.27 15.22
CA TYR A 424 -10.71 6.55 15.06
C TYR A 424 -10.85 7.45 16.29
N LEU A 425 -11.99 7.43 16.96
CA LEU A 425 -12.18 8.15 18.22
C LEU A 425 -11.19 7.65 19.29
N ILE A 426 -11.06 6.34 19.46
CA ILE A 426 -10.08 5.74 20.37
C ILE A 426 -8.66 6.15 19.98
N ALA A 427 -8.30 6.07 18.69
CA ALA A 427 -6.98 6.47 18.21
C ALA A 427 -6.68 7.95 18.50
N ILE A 428 -7.66 8.84 18.31
CA ILE A 428 -7.52 10.27 18.63
C ILE A 428 -7.39 10.49 20.13
N ILE A 429 -8.18 9.80 20.94
CA ILE A 429 -8.09 9.89 22.42
C ILE A 429 -6.71 9.41 22.89
N LEU A 430 -6.23 8.26 22.41
CA LEU A 430 -4.91 7.73 22.75
C LEU A 430 -3.79 8.72 22.41
N SER A 431 -3.94 9.51 21.36
CA SER A 431 -2.94 10.51 20.97
C SER A 431 -2.66 11.57 22.04
N PHE A 432 -3.54 11.75 23.04
CA PHE A 432 -3.31 12.67 24.16
C PHE A 432 -2.48 12.04 25.28
N PHE A 433 -2.33 10.73 25.28
CA PHE A 433 -1.62 9.98 26.32
C PHE A 433 -0.24 9.49 25.88
N VAL A 434 0.16 9.75 24.63
CA VAL A 434 1.47 9.38 24.10
C VAL A 434 2.21 10.60 23.53
N PRO A 435 3.54 10.60 23.47
CA PRO A 435 4.33 11.60 22.77
C PRO A 435 3.90 11.79 21.31
N ASP A 436 4.01 13.01 20.80
CA ASP A 436 3.56 13.37 19.43
C ASP A 436 4.19 12.49 18.33
N ILE A 437 5.43 12.00 18.55
CA ILE A 437 6.13 11.11 17.61
C ILE A 437 5.45 9.73 17.49
N TYR A 438 4.99 9.13 18.60
CA TYR A 438 4.27 7.86 18.58
C TYR A 438 2.92 8.01 17.87
N THR A 439 2.23 9.12 18.07
CA THR A 439 1.02 9.44 17.31
C THR A 439 1.32 9.50 15.82
N ALA A 440 2.39 10.18 15.41
CA ALA A 440 2.76 10.32 14.01
C ALA A 440 3.09 8.96 13.38
N ILE A 441 3.92 8.14 14.04
CA ILE A 441 4.29 6.80 13.58
C ILE A 441 3.07 5.88 13.54
N ALA A 442 2.21 5.90 14.56
CA ALA A 442 1.00 5.08 14.61
C ALA A 442 0.09 5.37 13.41
N PHE A 443 -0.17 6.64 13.13
CA PHE A 443 -1.01 7.03 12.02
C PHE A 443 -0.36 6.78 10.64
N ASP A 444 0.96 6.93 10.51
CA ASP A 444 1.68 6.53 9.29
C ASP A 444 1.65 5.00 9.08
N SER A 445 1.61 4.23 10.17
CA SER A 445 1.61 2.77 10.12
C SER A 445 0.30 2.17 9.60
N GLY A 446 -0.80 2.90 9.66
CA GLY A 446 -2.06 2.48 9.08
C GLY A 446 -1.93 2.14 7.60
N GLY A 447 -1.22 2.99 6.85
CA GLY A 447 -0.95 2.74 5.45
C GLY A 447 0.03 1.58 5.20
N VAL A 448 0.99 1.38 6.11
CA VAL A 448 1.94 0.25 6.02
C VAL A 448 1.23 -1.10 6.23
N ALA A 449 0.25 -1.15 7.13
CA ALA A 449 -0.44 -2.40 7.49
C ALA A 449 -1.49 -2.84 6.47
N SER A 450 -1.98 -1.95 5.64
CA SER A 450 -2.99 -2.26 4.62
C SER A 450 -2.46 -2.94 3.35
N GLY A 451 -1.23 -3.35 3.31
CA GLY A 451 -0.43 -3.90 2.21
C GLY A 451 -1.14 -4.67 1.08
N PRO A 452 -0.41 -5.01 0.00
CA PRO A 452 -0.97 -5.52 -1.24
C PRO A 452 -1.90 -6.73 -1.10
N MET A 453 -1.60 -7.65 -0.18
CA MET A 453 -2.42 -8.86 0.01
C MET A 453 -3.79 -8.56 0.59
N THR A 454 -3.93 -7.48 1.38
CA THR A 454 -5.23 -7.06 1.94
C THR A 454 -6.13 -6.50 0.84
N ALA A 455 -5.60 -5.60 0.02
CA ALA A 455 -6.37 -4.94 -1.04
C ALA A 455 -6.67 -5.88 -2.22
N THR A 456 -5.85 -6.90 -2.44
CA THR A 456 -6.00 -7.79 -3.60
C THR A 456 -6.73 -9.08 -3.23
N PHE A 457 -6.14 -9.94 -2.41
CA PHE A 457 -6.70 -11.25 -2.08
C PHE A 457 -7.84 -11.17 -1.07
N MET A 458 -7.64 -10.47 0.08
CA MET A 458 -8.64 -10.47 1.15
C MET A 458 -9.91 -9.70 0.78
N LEU A 459 -9.79 -8.58 0.07
CA LEU A 459 -10.97 -7.86 -0.42
C LEU A 459 -11.81 -8.75 -1.35
N GLN A 460 -11.19 -9.44 -2.30
CA GLN A 460 -11.90 -10.34 -3.22
C GLN A 460 -12.51 -11.54 -2.48
N PHE A 461 -11.81 -12.08 -1.48
CA PHE A 461 -12.33 -13.15 -0.63
C PHE A 461 -13.60 -12.71 0.11
N MET A 462 -13.63 -11.49 0.65
CA MET A 462 -14.80 -10.92 1.33
C MET A 462 -15.93 -10.57 0.36
N ILE A 463 -15.62 -10.11 -0.85
CA ILE A 463 -16.61 -9.87 -1.92
C ILE A 463 -17.31 -11.18 -2.29
N GLY A 464 -16.55 -12.26 -2.48
CA GLY A 464 -17.10 -13.58 -2.76
C GLY A 464 -18.01 -14.08 -1.65
N ALA A 465 -17.59 -13.95 -0.41
CA ALA A 465 -18.37 -14.33 0.76
C ALA A 465 -19.67 -13.50 0.88
N SER A 466 -19.59 -12.16 0.75
CA SER A 466 -20.76 -11.27 0.82
C SER A 466 -21.82 -11.62 -0.21
N LYS A 467 -21.41 -11.80 -1.48
CA LYS A 467 -22.34 -12.15 -2.57
C LYS A 467 -23.07 -13.48 -2.31
N THR A 468 -22.36 -14.49 -1.83
CA THR A 468 -22.95 -15.82 -1.55
C THR A 468 -23.90 -15.78 -0.35
N LEU A 469 -23.62 -14.93 0.63
CA LEU A 469 -24.50 -14.73 1.79
C LEU A 469 -25.73 -13.87 1.45
N GLY A 470 -25.87 -13.37 0.22
CA GLY A 470 -26.99 -12.53 -0.21
C GLY A 470 -26.87 -11.08 0.24
N GLY A 471 -25.68 -10.65 0.67
CA GLY A 471 -25.36 -9.28 1.01
C GLY A 471 -25.02 -8.42 -0.22
N ASP A 472 -24.81 -7.13 0.01
CA ASP A 472 -24.28 -6.22 -1.01
C ASP A 472 -22.76 -6.05 -0.81
N PRO A 473 -21.93 -6.54 -1.76
CA PRO A 473 -20.48 -6.42 -1.64
C PRO A 473 -19.97 -5.00 -1.44
N LEU A 474 -20.64 -3.98 -2.01
CA LEU A 474 -20.23 -2.58 -1.88
C LEU A 474 -20.38 -2.05 -0.46
N SER A 475 -21.47 -2.42 0.21
CA SER A 475 -21.70 -2.03 1.60
C SER A 475 -21.03 -2.97 2.60
N ASP A 476 -20.89 -4.27 2.29
CA ASP A 476 -20.50 -5.29 3.26
C ASP A 476 -19.02 -5.68 3.17
N ALA A 477 -18.43 -5.80 1.96
CA ALA A 477 -17.05 -6.21 1.78
C ALA A 477 -16.07 -5.03 1.77
N PHE A 478 -16.39 -3.94 1.09
CA PHE A 478 -15.56 -2.73 1.13
C PHE A 478 -15.55 -2.14 2.54
N GLY A 479 -14.44 -1.54 2.92
CA GLY A 479 -14.13 -1.07 4.28
C GLY A 479 -13.22 -2.03 5.05
N VAL A 480 -12.83 -3.18 4.45
CA VAL A 480 -11.86 -4.10 5.05
C VAL A 480 -10.48 -3.47 5.17
N VAL A 481 -10.02 -2.80 4.11
CA VAL A 481 -8.72 -2.12 4.10
C VAL A 481 -8.71 -0.98 5.11
N ALA A 482 -9.81 -0.26 5.23
CA ALA A 482 -9.99 0.80 6.21
C ALA A 482 -9.90 0.31 7.67
N ILE A 483 -10.57 -0.80 8.01
CA ILE A 483 -10.50 -1.39 9.35
C ILE A 483 -9.07 -1.88 9.64
N VAL A 484 -8.41 -2.50 8.66
CA VAL A 484 -7.01 -2.92 8.76
C VAL A 484 -6.08 -1.71 8.96
N ALA A 485 -6.24 -0.65 8.18
CA ALA A 485 -5.45 0.57 8.32
C ALA A 485 -5.68 1.31 9.66
N MET A 486 -6.87 1.20 10.24
CA MET A 486 -7.22 1.82 11.51
C MET A 486 -6.57 1.12 12.72
N MET A 487 -6.40 -0.20 12.68
CA MET A 487 -5.96 -0.97 13.85
C MET A 487 -4.53 -0.65 14.32
N PRO A 488 -3.53 -0.39 13.46
CA PRO A 488 -2.20 0.08 13.87
C PRO A 488 -2.24 1.39 14.66
N LEU A 489 -3.17 2.30 14.32
CA LEU A 489 -3.35 3.58 15.02
C LEU A 489 -3.62 3.36 16.51
N ILE A 490 -4.40 2.32 16.82
CA ILE A 490 -4.75 1.97 18.18
C ILE A 490 -3.64 1.16 18.83
N SER A 491 -3.17 0.09 18.16
CA SER A 491 -2.24 -0.87 18.76
C SER A 491 -0.86 -0.27 19.06
N ILE A 492 -0.31 0.57 18.18
CA ILE A 492 0.99 1.20 18.39
C ILE A 492 0.90 2.25 19.50
N GLN A 493 -0.16 3.05 19.53
CA GLN A 493 -0.35 4.01 20.62
C GLN A 493 -0.61 3.31 21.96
N ALA A 494 -1.36 2.20 21.97
CA ALA A 494 -1.55 1.42 23.19
C ALA A 494 -0.23 0.84 23.71
N VAL A 495 0.65 0.34 22.84
CA VAL A 495 2.02 -0.05 23.21
C VAL A 495 2.79 1.16 23.73
N GLY A 496 2.70 2.33 23.07
CA GLY A 496 3.32 3.56 23.55
C GLY A 496 2.93 3.92 24.97
N VAL A 497 1.61 3.84 25.30
CA VAL A 497 1.12 4.12 26.68
C VAL A 497 1.66 3.13 27.71
N ILE A 498 1.93 1.87 27.33
CA ILE A 498 2.42 0.83 28.25
C ILE A 498 3.93 1.00 28.54
N TYR A 499 4.69 1.50 27.58
CA TYR A 499 6.15 1.60 27.65
C TYR A 499 6.66 3.02 27.99
N ASP A 500 5.78 4.03 28.06
CA ASP A 500 6.09 5.40 28.48
C ASP A 500 5.95 5.51 30.00
#